data_fb9f05731553a42bf6c8c111296a5eed
#
_entry.id   fb9f05731553a42bf6c8c111296a5eed
#
_cell.length_a   1.000
_cell.length_b   1.000
_cell.length_c   1.000
_cell.angle_alpha   90.00
_cell.angle_beta   90.00
_cell.angle_gamma   90.00
#
_symmetry.space_group_name_H-M   'P 1'
#
loop_
_entity.id
_entity.type
_entity.pdbx_description
1 polymer ?
#
loop_
_entity_poly.entity_id
_entity_poly.type
_entity_poly.pdbx_seq_one_letter_code
_entity_poly.pdbx_strand_id
1 'polypeptide(L)'
;MRTTRSCFWSGDTAVRFRTLLVGALCFLAIAAASLEPARAAKYAAIVIEETSGKVLFARNADKSRYPASLTKIMTLYLLFEELESGRMTMRTKLPVSRVAASRSPSKLYLKPGQTITVKDAIYALITKSANDVATVVGEALSGTEREFGKRMTRKARALGMSATTFRNASGLPHSKQRTTARDMARLAIAMRRDFPQYFGFFSTKSFRWRGKRFGNHNKLLSNYTGTDGIKTGYIDASGFNLVATVERRGVRLIGVVFGGRSGRTRDAHMVEILNKSFKRVKPGDIRTQIAASSNVVRALPKTLPKSLPVPPPSPDTLPVAPPPRRTRSGSIDLALAGESGYLEGAP
;
A
#
# COMPACT_ATOMS: atom_id res chain seq x y z
N MET A 1 70.09 3.10 67.00
CA MET A 1 69.85 2.32 65.73
C MET A 1 68.37 2.48 65.36
N ARG A 2 68.03 3.27 64.34
CA ARG A 2 66.70 3.42 63.80
C ARG A 2 66.70 2.85 62.38
N THR A 3 66.00 1.76 62.13
CA THR A 3 65.84 1.17 60.84
C THR A 3 64.59 1.76 60.19
N THR A 4 64.81 2.50 59.08
CA THR A 4 63.76 3.00 58.17
C THR A 4 63.37 1.88 57.23
N ARG A 5 62.08 1.44 57.29
CA ARG A 5 61.49 0.54 56.26
C ARG A 5 60.95 1.39 55.12
N SER A 6 61.53 1.31 53.96
CA SER A 6 60.99 1.86 52.72
C SER A 6 59.89 0.93 52.19
N CYS A 7 58.65 1.45 52.08
CA CYS A 7 57.56 0.76 51.36
C CYS A 7 57.80 0.88 49.86
N PHE A 8 58.13 -0.20 49.21
CA PHE A 8 58.05 -0.34 47.74
C PHE A 8 56.58 -0.55 47.36
N TRP A 9 55.96 0.47 46.80
CA TRP A 9 54.66 0.35 46.16
C TRP A 9 54.90 -0.20 44.75
N SER A 10 54.46 -1.45 44.49
CA SER A 10 54.68 -2.12 43.24
C SER A 10 53.84 -1.47 42.13
N GLY A 11 54.50 -1.13 41.00
CA GLY A 11 53.91 -0.53 39.82
C GLY A 11 52.85 -1.39 39.06
N ASP A 12 52.60 -2.59 39.55
CA ASP A 12 51.69 -3.58 38.93
C ASP A 12 50.19 -3.24 39.01
N THR A 13 49.76 -2.54 40.08
CA THR A 13 48.36 -2.18 40.26
C THR A 13 47.91 -1.08 39.30
N ALA A 14 48.80 -0.11 39.00
CA ALA A 14 48.48 0.98 38.08
C ALA A 14 48.35 0.50 36.61
N VAL A 15 49.18 -0.48 36.22
CA VAL A 15 49.10 -1.08 34.86
C VAL A 15 47.82 -1.90 34.70
N ARG A 16 47.44 -2.71 35.66
CA ARG A 16 46.19 -3.49 35.66
C ARG A 16 44.95 -2.61 35.62
N PHE A 17 44.93 -1.48 36.33
CA PHE A 17 43.80 -0.54 36.31
C PHE A 17 43.68 0.16 34.94
N ARG A 18 44.77 0.54 34.29
CA ARG A 18 44.76 1.14 32.94
C ARG A 18 44.27 0.14 31.87
N THR A 19 44.68 -1.12 31.96
CA THR A 19 44.24 -2.18 31.01
C THR A 19 42.73 -2.48 31.15
N LEU A 20 42.22 -2.52 32.39
CA LEU A 20 40.78 -2.69 32.65
C LEU A 20 39.95 -1.50 32.17
N LEU A 21 40.44 -0.25 32.34
CA LEU A 21 39.73 0.94 31.86
C LEU A 21 39.71 1.03 30.34
N VAL A 22 40.80 0.69 29.65
CA VAL A 22 40.86 0.62 28.18
C VAL A 22 39.95 -0.49 27.65
N GLY A 23 39.91 -1.66 28.29
CA GLY A 23 39.01 -2.76 27.96
C GLY A 23 37.53 -2.37 28.14
N ALA A 24 37.16 -1.69 29.22
CA ALA A 24 35.81 -1.19 29.48
C ALA A 24 35.39 -0.12 28.45
N LEU A 25 36.29 0.80 28.08
CA LEU A 25 36.02 1.82 27.05
C LEU A 25 35.86 1.21 25.67
N CYS A 26 36.67 0.23 25.30
CA CYS A 26 36.52 -0.51 24.04
C CYS A 26 35.22 -1.30 24.00
N PHE A 27 34.81 -1.92 25.12
CA PHE A 27 33.55 -2.66 25.20
C PHE A 27 32.35 -1.72 25.10
N LEU A 28 32.38 -0.54 25.73
CA LEU A 28 31.37 0.50 25.60
C LEU A 28 31.30 1.05 24.15
N ALA A 29 32.43 1.23 23.49
CA ALA A 29 32.48 1.71 22.12
C ALA A 29 31.90 0.65 21.13
N ILE A 30 32.19 -0.63 21.34
CA ILE A 30 31.63 -1.74 20.55
C ILE A 30 30.12 -1.91 20.82
N ALA A 31 29.67 -1.76 22.08
CA ALA A 31 28.25 -1.78 22.44
C ALA A 31 27.50 -0.59 21.85
N ALA A 32 28.11 0.60 21.81
CA ALA A 32 27.52 1.79 21.18
C ALA A 32 27.41 1.65 19.64
N ALA A 33 28.38 1.00 18.99
CA ALA A 33 28.37 0.73 17.56
C ALA A 33 27.29 -0.29 17.16
N SER A 34 26.85 -1.17 18.05
CA SER A 34 25.81 -2.17 17.80
C SER A 34 24.37 -1.64 17.98
N LEU A 35 24.17 -0.40 18.44
CA LEU A 35 22.83 0.20 18.68
C LEU A 35 22.19 0.87 17.44
N GLU A 36 22.85 0.84 16.27
CA GLU A 36 22.39 1.54 15.05
C GLU A 36 21.55 0.72 14.03
N PRO A 37 21.24 -0.59 14.10
CA PRO A 37 20.68 -1.29 12.94
C PRO A 37 19.16 -1.24 12.81
N ALA A 38 18.39 -1.07 13.88
CA ALA A 38 16.91 -1.20 13.81
C ALA A 38 16.20 -0.05 13.07
N ARG A 39 16.81 1.13 13.00
CA ARG A 39 16.25 2.34 12.36
C ARG A 39 16.50 2.39 10.85
N ALA A 40 17.66 1.95 10.41
CA ALA A 40 18.01 1.86 8.99
C ALA A 40 17.21 0.76 8.28
N ALA A 41 16.79 -0.28 9.01
CA ALA A 41 16.09 -1.43 8.48
C ALA A 41 14.71 -1.12 7.87
N LYS A 42 14.00 -0.06 8.32
CA LYS A 42 12.64 0.28 7.85
C LYS A 42 12.64 1.37 6.77
N TYR A 43 13.72 2.15 6.66
CA TYR A 43 13.76 3.30 5.77
C TYR A 43 13.96 2.90 4.30
N ALA A 44 13.10 3.45 3.43
CA ALA A 44 13.27 3.46 1.98
C ALA A 44 12.59 4.70 1.41
N ALA A 45 13.17 5.30 0.38
CA ALA A 45 12.55 6.43 -0.30
C ALA A 45 12.93 6.51 -1.77
N ILE A 46 12.05 7.10 -2.58
CA ILE A 46 12.27 7.41 -3.98
C ILE A 46 11.50 8.68 -4.35
N VAL A 47 12.05 9.46 -5.27
CA VAL A 47 11.34 10.52 -5.98
C VAL A 47 11.56 10.32 -7.46
N ILE A 48 10.46 10.29 -8.21
CA ILE A 48 10.45 10.12 -9.68
C ILE A 48 9.75 11.33 -10.30
N GLU A 49 10.29 11.86 -11.39
CA GLU A 49 9.57 12.78 -12.27
C GLU A 49 8.62 11.94 -13.15
N GLU A 50 7.32 12.30 -13.15
CA GLU A 50 6.27 11.44 -13.71
C GLU A 50 6.40 11.26 -15.23
N THR A 51 6.68 12.35 -15.96
CA THR A 51 6.64 12.37 -17.43
C THR A 51 7.82 11.61 -18.04
N SER A 52 9.02 11.83 -17.52
CA SER A 52 10.25 11.21 -18.04
C SER A 52 10.57 9.86 -17.38
N GLY A 53 9.92 9.55 -16.23
CA GLY A 53 10.30 8.41 -15.41
C GLY A 53 11.65 8.57 -14.70
N LYS A 54 12.29 9.75 -14.79
CA LYS A 54 13.61 10.02 -14.23
C LYS A 54 13.60 9.92 -12.70
N VAL A 55 14.47 9.07 -12.15
CA VAL A 55 14.68 8.97 -10.71
C VAL A 55 15.54 10.13 -10.24
N LEU A 56 14.98 11.01 -9.42
CA LEU A 56 15.65 12.20 -8.89
C LEU A 56 16.26 11.97 -7.51
N PHE A 57 15.70 11.03 -6.76
CA PHE A 57 16.19 10.59 -5.46
C PHE A 57 15.86 9.10 -5.26
N ALA A 58 16.81 8.33 -4.76
CA ALA A 58 16.58 6.94 -4.37
C ALA A 58 17.47 6.54 -3.20
N ARG A 59 16.89 5.93 -2.17
CA ARG A 59 17.63 5.30 -1.08
C ARG A 59 16.88 4.08 -0.60
N ASN A 60 17.50 2.91 -0.66
CA ASN A 60 16.87 1.62 -0.35
C ASN A 60 15.57 1.38 -1.17
N ALA A 61 15.44 1.98 -2.36
CA ALA A 61 14.20 2.05 -3.12
C ALA A 61 13.63 0.68 -3.48
N ASP A 62 14.51 -0.33 -3.61
CA ASP A 62 14.17 -1.71 -4.00
C ASP A 62 14.21 -2.69 -2.82
N LYS A 63 14.53 -2.21 -1.61
CA LYS A 63 14.46 -3.05 -0.41
C LYS A 63 13.02 -3.37 -0.03
N SER A 64 12.77 -4.63 0.33
CA SER A 64 11.44 -5.12 0.72
C SER A 64 10.91 -4.38 1.96
N ARG A 65 9.67 -3.88 1.88
CA ARG A 65 8.98 -3.13 2.94
C ARG A 65 7.55 -3.63 3.13
N TYR A 66 6.99 -3.38 4.31
CA TYR A 66 5.57 -3.59 4.53
C TYR A 66 4.80 -2.36 4.05
N PRO A 67 3.81 -2.51 3.14
CA PRO A 67 3.08 -1.38 2.59
C PRO A 67 2.20 -0.67 3.63
N ALA A 68 1.75 -1.38 4.67
CA ALA A 68 0.69 -0.88 5.55
C ALA A 68 -0.50 -0.37 4.72
N SER A 69 -1.17 0.71 5.12
CA SER A 69 -2.32 1.26 4.39
C SER A 69 -2.01 1.86 3.01
N LEU A 70 -0.76 1.88 2.55
CA LEU A 70 -0.46 2.16 1.14
C LEU A 70 -1.07 1.08 0.22
N THR A 71 -1.31 -0.12 0.73
CA THR A 71 -2.07 -1.21 0.07
C THR A 71 -3.39 -0.73 -0.53
N LYS A 72 -4.07 0.21 0.15
CA LYS A 72 -5.36 0.74 -0.29
C LYS A 72 -5.28 1.52 -1.63
N ILE A 73 -4.08 1.90 -2.07
CA ILE A 73 -3.89 2.47 -3.41
C ILE A 73 -4.23 1.40 -4.48
N MET A 74 -3.78 0.15 -4.30
CA MET A 74 -4.13 -0.95 -5.19
C MET A 74 -5.61 -1.35 -5.06
N THR A 75 -6.17 -1.28 -3.86
CA THR A 75 -7.62 -1.50 -3.66
C THR A 75 -8.45 -0.50 -4.42
N LEU A 76 -8.09 0.79 -4.37
CA LEU A 76 -8.73 1.85 -5.15
C LEU A 76 -8.48 1.68 -6.66
N TYR A 77 -7.28 1.26 -7.06
CA TYR A 77 -6.96 1.00 -8.46
C TYR A 77 -7.92 -0.04 -9.07
N LEU A 78 -8.10 -1.18 -8.40
CA LEU A 78 -9.03 -2.22 -8.85
C LEU A 78 -10.50 -1.79 -8.78
N LEU A 79 -10.87 -0.95 -7.82
CA LEU A 79 -12.23 -0.38 -7.76
C LEU A 79 -12.48 0.60 -8.91
N PHE A 80 -11.47 1.39 -9.30
CA PHE A 80 -11.57 2.29 -10.45
C PHE A 80 -11.63 1.53 -11.77
N GLU A 81 -10.99 0.35 -11.89
CA GLU A 81 -11.19 -0.54 -13.04
C GLU A 81 -12.66 -1.00 -13.16
N GLU A 82 -13.32 -1.31 -12.05
CA GLU A 82 -14.74 -1.69 -12.07
C GLU A 82 -15.65 -0.53 -12.49
N LEU A 83 -15.33 0.69 -12.05
CA LEU A 83 -16.05 1.90 -12.46
C LEU A 83 -15.84 2.20 -13.95
N GLU A 84 -14.61 2.12 -14.43
CA GLU A 84 -14.26 2.40 -15.83
C GLU A 84 -14.89 1.42 -16.79
N SER A 85 -14.95 0.13 -16.40
CA SER A 85 -15.60 -0.90 -17.20
C SER A 85 -17.12 -0.91 -17.11
N GLY A 86 -17.74 -0.01 -16.35
CA GLY A 86 -19.18 0.08 -16.14
C GLY A 86 -19.78 -1.06 -15.29
N ARG A 87 -18.96 -2.00 -14.77
CA ARG A 87 -19.46 -3.08 -13.89
C ARG A 87 -19.96 -2.56 -12.55
N MET A 88 -19.47 -1.39 -12.12
CA MET A 88 -19.95 -0.66 -10.96
C MET A 88 -20.19 0.80 -11.30
N THR A 89 -21.01 1.46 -10.47
CA THR A 89 -21.23 2.91 -10.51
C THR A 89 -20.93 3.51 -9.14
N MET A 90 -20.81 4.83 -9.06
CA MET A 90 -20.65 5.52 -7.77
C MET A 90 -21.79 5.26 -6.78
N ARG A 91 -22.98 4.87 -7.28
CA ARG A 91 -24.18 4.57 -6.47
C ARG A 91 -24.29 3.09 -6.09
N THR A 92 -23.49 2.20 -6.69
CA THR A 92 -23.50 0.77 -6.36
C THR A 92 -23.30 0.58 -4.86
N LYS A 93 -24.20 -0.18 -4.21
CA LYS A 93 -24.17 -0.49 -2.79
C LYS A 93 -23.38 -1.79 -2.56
N LEU A 94 -22.36 -1.72 -1.73
CA LEU A 94 -21.51 -2.82 -1.35
C LEU A 94 -21.95 -3.39 -0.02
N PRO A 95 -22.29 -4.69 0.11
CA PRO A 95 -22.72 -5.30 1.35
C PRO A 95 -21.58 -5.47 2.35
N VAL A 96 -21.88 -5.27 3.63
CA VAL A 96 -20.92 -5.41 4.73
C VAL A 96 -21.05 -6.80 5.34
N SER A 97 -20.02 -7.62 5.20
CA SER A 97 -19.92 -8.94 5.81
C SER A 97 -19.56 -8.87 7.30
N ARG A 98 -19.73 -9.97 8.02
CA ARG A 98 -19.21 -10.13 9.39
C ARG A 98 -17.68 -9.99 9.43
N VAL A 99 -16.99 -10.51 8.41
CA VAL A 99 -15.53 -10.43 8.28
C VAL A 99 -15.06 -8.98 8.11
N ALA A 100 -15.70 -8.22 7.22
CA ALA A 100 -15.39 -6.80 7.04
C ALA A 100 -15.61 -5.99 8.32
N ALA A 101 -16.76 -6.18 8.98
CA ALA A 101 -17.11 -5.47 10.22
C ALA A 101 -16.14 -5.76 11.39
N SER A 102 -15.56 -6.96 11.45
CA SER A 102 -14.62 -7.38 12.51
C SER A 102 -13.21 -6.79 12.35
N ARG A 103 -12.87 -6.15 11.21
CA ARG A 103 -11.51 -5.65 10.97
C ARG A 103 -11.04 -4.67 12.03
N SER A 104 -9.75 -4.76 12.39
CA SER A 104 -9.11 -3.85 13.34
C SER A 104 -9.11 -2.40 12.83
N PRO A 105 -9.13 -1.41 13.71
CA PRO A 105 -9.02 0.01 13.33
C PRO A 105 -7.74 0.32 12.53
N SER A 106 -7.74 1.39 11.68
CA SER A 106 -8.76 2.43 11.46
C SER A 106 -9.95 1.90 10.67
N LYS A 107 -11.19 2.27 11.06
CA LYS A 107 -12.41 1.78 10.40
C LYS A 107 -13.58 2.76 10.56
N LEU A 108 -14.65 2.58 9.79
CA LEU A 108 -15.90 3.32 9.91
C LEU A 108 -16.86 2.71 10.96
N TYR A 109 -16.55 1.53 11.49
CA TYR A 109 -17.39 0.74 12.39
C TYR A 109 -18.71 0.32 11.74
N LEU A 110 -18.59 -0.16 10.47
CA LEU A 110 -19.73 -0.72 9.75
C LEU A 110 -20.25 -1.97 10.47
N LYS A 111 -21.58 -2.18 10.43
CA LYS A 111 -22.23 -3.36 11.02
C LYS A 111 -22.53 -4.39 9.92
N PRO A 112 -22.48 -5.70 10.20
CA PRO A 112 -22.91 -6.74 9.26
C PRO A 112 -24.34 -6.46 8.74
N GLY A 113 -24.57 -6.73 7.46
CA GLY A 113 -25.85 -6.49 6.80
C GLY A 113 -26.10 -5.05 6.35
N GLN A 114 -25.29 -4.07 6.78
CA GLN A 114 -25.31 -2.72 6.23
C GLN A 114 -24.74 -2.70 4.82
N THR A 115 -24.95 -1.58 4.13
CA THR A 115 -24.30 -1.30 2.85
C THR A 115 -23.56 0.04 2.89
N ILE A 116 -22.55 0.18 2.03
CA ILE A 116 -21.85 1.43 1.76
C ILE A 116 -21.84 1.65 0.24
N THR A 117 -22.02 2.89 -0.23
CA THR A 117 -21.90 3.18 -1.66
C THR A 117 -20.44 3.16 -2.09
N VAL A 118 -20.17 2.86 -3.36
CA VAL A 118 -18.81 2.95 -3.95
C VAL A 118 -18.22 4.33 -3.73
N LYS A 119 -19.02 5.41 -3.92
CA LYS A 119 -18.58 6.79 -3.66
C LYS A 119 -18.10 6.99 -2.22
N ASP A 120 -18.89 6.55 -1.25
CA ASP A 120 -18.53 6.69 0.17
C ASP A 120 -17.34 5.79 0.54
N ALA A 121 -17.24 4.60 -0.07
CA ALA A 121 -16.10 3.71 0.11
C ALA A 121 -14.78 4.37 -0.38
N ILE A 122 -14.78 5.03 -1.53
CA ILE A 122 -13.63 5.78 -2.04
C ILE A 122 -13.20 6.85 -1.03
N TYR A 123 -14.13 7.70 -0.58
CA TYR A 123 -13.80 8.74 0.41
C TYR A 123 -13.30 8.17 1.74
N ALA A 124 -13.91 7.09 2.23
CA ALA A 124 -13.50 6.44 3.47
C ALA A 124 -12.09 5.80 3.38
N LEU A 125 -11.77 5.19 2.23
CA LEU A 125 -10.44 4.62 1.98
C LEU A 125 -9.35 5.69 1.94
N ILE A 126 -9.63 6.83 1.31
CA ILE A 126 -8.68 7.93 1.13
C ILE A 126 -8.48 8.70 2.43
N THR A 127 -9.55 9.15 3.08
CA THR A 127 -9.47 10.05 4.24
C THR A 127 -9.25 9.31 5.55
N LYS A 128 -10.18 8.40 5.91
CA LYS A 128 -10.16 7.64 7.16
C LYS A 128 -9.22 6.44 7.10
N SER A 129 -8.88 5.99 5.88
CA SER A 129 -8.08 4.77 5.70
C SER A 129 -8.78 3.53 6.28
N ALA A 130 -10.10 3.43 6.10
CA ALA A 130 -10.97 2.46 6.76
C ALA A 130 -10.67 1.01 6.33
N ASN A 131 -10.32 0.14 7.29
CA ASN A 131 -9.96 -1.26 7.03
C ASN A 131 -11.19 -2.11 6.74
N ASP A 132 -12.30 -1.88 7.46
CA ASP A 132 -13.59 -2.52 7.21
C ASP A 132 -14.07 -2.24 5.78
N VAL A 133 -14.01 -1.00 5.34
CA VAL A 133 -14.38 -0.60 3.96
C VAL A 133 -13.45 -1.24 2.92
N ALA A 134 -12.13 -1.34 3.20
CA ALA A 134 -11.21 -2.01 2.29
C ALA A 134 -11.58 -3.49 2.09
N THR A 135 -11.93 -4.19 3.17
CA THR A 135 -12.40 -5.58 3.10
C THR A 135 -13.74 -5.68 2.36
N VAL A 136 -14.70 -4.78 2.61
CA VAL A 136 -15.97 -4.70 1.85
C VAL A 136 -15.71 -4.59 0.35
N VAL A 137 -14.82 -3.69 -0.08
CA VAL A 137 -14.44 -3.54 -1.49
C VAL A 137 -13.79 -4.83 -2.01
N GLY A 138 -12.86 -5.41 -1.26
CA GLY A 138 -12.17 -6.65 -1.68
C GLY A 138 -13.13 -7.81 -1.87
N GLU A 139 -14.08 -7.99 -0.94
CA GLU A 139 -15.11 -9.03 -1.02
C GLU A 139 -16.07 -8.78 -2.19
N ALA A 140 -16.50 -7.55 -2.41
CA ALA A 140 -17.38 -7.19 -3.54
C ALA A 140 -16.72 -7.44 -4.90
N LEU A 141 -15.41 -7.24 -5.02
CA LEU A 141 -14.67 -7.39 -6.27
C LEU A 141 -14.18 -8.83 -6.54
N SER A 142 -14.13 -9.70 -5.52
CA SER A 142 -13.50 -11.02 -5.67
C SER A 142 -14.10 -12.12 -4.78
N GLY A 143 -15.28 -11.90 -4.19
CA GLY A 143 -15.97 -12.83 -3.30
C GLY A 143 -15.34 -12.92 -1.92
N THR A 144 -14.01 -13.03 -1.82
CA THR A 144 -13.28 -13.06 -0.56
C THR A 144 -12.06 -12.14 -0.58
N GLU A 145 -11.66 -11.65 0.61
CA GLU A 145 -10.43 -10.83 0.71
C GLU A 145 -9.16 -11.61 0.30
N ARG A 146 -9.16 -12.93 0.48
CA ARG A 146 -8.05 -13.81 0.04
C ARG A 146 -7.91 -13.81 -1.49
N GLU A 147 -9.01 -13.99 -2.21
CA GLU A 147 -9.01 -13.97 -3.68
C GLU A 147 -8.70 -12.56 -4.20
N PHE A 148 -9.19 -11.54 -3.50
CA PHE A 148 -8.83 -10.16 -3.80
C PHE A 148 -7.32 -9.91 -3.66
N GLY A 149 -6.69 -10.41 -2.61
CA GLY A 149 -5.22 -10.34 -2.42
C GLY A 149 -4.44 -10.99 -3.57
N LYS A 150 -4.94 -12.10 -4.12
CA LYS A 150 -4.38 -12.74 -5.33
C LYS A 150 -4.58 -11.85 -6.56
N ARG A 151 -5.78 -11.28 -6.76
CA ARG A 151 -6.10 -10.33 -7.84
C ARG A 151 -5.21 -9.10 -7.78
N MET A 152 -5.05 -8.49 -6.60
CA MET A 152 -4.12 -7.36 -6.37
C MET A 152 -2.68 -7.72 -6.76
N THR A 153 -2.23 -8.93 -6.44
CA THR A 153 -0.86 -9.36 -6.75
C THR A 153 -0.68 -9.60 -8.26
N ARG A 154 -1.66 -10.18 -8.94
CA ARG A 154 -1.62 -10.31 -10.41
C ARG A 154 -1.58 -8.93 -11.08
N LYS A 155 -2.41 -7.98 -10.62
CA LYS A 155 -2.40 -6.60 -11.11
C LYS A 155 -1.05 -5.93 -10.86
N ALA A 156 -0.46 -6.13 -9.69
CA ALA A 156 0.88 -5.61 -9.39
C ALA A 156 1.93 -6.12 -10.40
N ARG A 157 1.91 -7.40 -10.76
CA ARG A 157 2.80 -7.95 -11.80
C ARG A 157 2.57 -7.29 -13.15
N ALA A 158 1.30 -7.13 -13.56
CA ALA A 158 0.94 -6.46 -14.82
C ALA A 158 1.40 -4.99 -14.88
N LEU A 159 1.49 -4.32 -13.73
CA LEU A 159 2.01 -2.95 -13.60
C LEU A 159 3.55 -2.89 -13.42
N GLY A 160 4.26 -4.01 -13.55
CA GLY A 160 5.71 -4.08 -13.38
C GLY A 160 6.19 -3.99 -11.92
N MET A 161 5.29 -4.19 -10.94
CA MET A 161 5.62 -4.22 -9.51
C MET A 161 6.11 -5.62 -9.11
N SER A 162 7.27 -6.01 -9.63
CA SER A 162 7.79 -7.39 -9.53
C SER A 162 8.09 -7.84 -8.09
N ALA A 163 8.43 -6.92 -7.20
CA ALA A 163 8.76 -7.19 -5.81
C ALA A 163 7.56 -7.04 -4.84
N THR A 164 6.32 -6.87 -5.38
CA THR A 164 5.13 -6.62 -4.56
C THR A 164 4.23 -7.85 -4.47
N THR A 165 3.83 -8.19 -3.25
CA THR A 165 2.82 -9.22 -2.98
C THR A 165 1.79 -8.67 -2.00
N PHE A 166 0.53 -8.69 -2.39
CA PHE A 166 -0.60 -8.33 -1.54
C PHE A 166 -1.28 -9.58 -0.95
N ARG A 167 -1.81 -9.48 0.27
CA ARG A 167 -2.49 -10.56 0.99
C ARG A 167 -3.86 -10.17 1.54
N ASN A 168 -4.10 -8.86 1.67
CA ASN A 168 -5.40 -8.31 2.08
C ASN A 168 -5.61 -6.94 1.43
N ALA A 169 -6.85 -6.45 1.48
CA ALA A 169 -7.26 -5.20 0.86
C ALA A 169 -6.81 -3.94 1.63
N SER A 170 -6.54 -4.09 2.91
CA SER A 170 -6.39 -2.97 3.85
C SER A 170 -4.95 -2.58 4.15
N GLY A 171 -4.02 -3.53 4.06
CA GLY A 171 -2.64 -3.36 4.53
C GLY A 171 -2.44 -3.71 6.00
N LEU A 172 -3.41 -4.38 6.64
CA LEU A 172 -3.23 -4.98 7.95
C LEU A 172 -2.04 -5.94 7.95
N PRO A 173 -1.37 -6.14 9.09
CA PRO A 173 -0.17 -6.96 9.18
C PRO A 173 -0.33 -8.37 8.59
N HIS A 174 0.61 -8.75 7.76
CA HIS A 174 0.76 -10.10 7.22
C HIS A 174 2.20 -10.31 6.78
N SER A 175 2.86 -11.38 7.24
CA SER A 175 4.30 -11.62 7.03
C SER A 175 4.71 -11.66 5.54
N LYS A 176 3.85 -12.19 4.67
CA LYS A 176 4.08 -12.31 3.23
C LYS A 176 3.59 -11.11 2.41
N GLN A 177 3.06 -10.04 3.03
CA GLN A 177 2.64 -8.83 2.34
C GLN A 177 3.82 -7.87 2.24
N ARG A 178 4.39 -7.71 1.06
CA ARG A 178 5.61 -6.94 0.80
C ARG A 178 5.46 -6.04 -0.42
N THR A 179 6.26 -4.99 -0.43
CA THR A 179 6.40 -4.05 -1.55
C THR A 179 7.76 -3.36 -1.50
N THR A 180 8.05 -2.47 -2.44
CA THR A 180 9.22 -1.59 -2.45
C THR A 180 8.79 -0.14 -2.69
N ALA A 181 9.66 0.83 -2.41
CA ALA A 181 9.36 2.22 -2.70
C ALA A 181 9.20 2.46 -4.21
N ARG A 182 10.00 1.78 -5.04
CA ARG A 182 9.91 1.83 -6.50
C ARG A 182 8.59 1.28 -7.01
N ASP A 183 8.15 0.14 -6.51
CA ASP A 183 6.88 -0.45 -6.92
C ASP A 183 5.68 0.43 -6.53
N MET A 184 5.71 1.05 -5.34
CA MET A 184 4.66 1.99 -4.94
C MET A 184 4.65 3.26 -5.79
N ALA A 185 5.82 3.72 -6.26
CA ALA A 185 5.89 4.82 -7.22
C ALA A 185 5.29 4.41 -8.59
N ARG A 186 5.57 3.20 -9.07
CA ARG A 186 4.94 2.64 -10.30
C ARG A 186 3.41 2.61 -10.17
N LEU A 187 2.89 2.15 -9.04
CA LEU A 187 1.45 2.13 -8.79
C LEU A 187 0.85 3.55 -8.79
N ALA A 188 1.56 4.53 -8.22
CA ALA A 188 1.11 5.93 -8.21
C ALA A 188 1.06 6.53 -9.63
N ILE A 189 2.08 6.24 -10.45
CA ILE A 189 2.13 6.63 -11.88
C ILE A 189 0.97 5.98 -12.65
N ALA A 190 0.80 4.66 -12.48
CA ALA A 190 -0.28 3.93 -13.14
C ALA A 190 -1.67 4.43 -12.73
N MET A 191 -1.89 4.70 -11.43
CA MET A 191 -3.14 5.25 -10.91
C MET A 191 -3.55 6.54 -11.63
N ARG A 192 -2.59 7.43 -11.82
CA ARG A 192 -2.84 8.72 -12.46
C ARG A 192 -2.99 8.61 -13.97
N ARG A 193 -2.18 7.76 -14.63
CA ARG A 193 -2.22 7.51 -16.07
C ARG A 193 -3.54 6.86 -16.49
N ASP A 194 -3.97 5.83 -15.76
CA ASP A 194 -5.08 4.98 -16.15
C ASP A 194 -6.43 5.54 -15.67
N PHE A 195 -6.43 6.34 -14.58
CA PHE A 195 -7.66 6.88 -13.97
C PHE A 195 -7.57 8.38 -13.67
N PRO A 196 -7.21 9.23 -14.65
CA PRO A 196 -7.08 10.68 -14.43
C PRO A 196 -8.39 11.32 -13.93
N GLN A 197 -9.56 10.82 -14.37
CA GLN A 197 -10.88 11.32 -13.98
C GLN A 197 -11.22 11.04 -12.51
N TYR A 198 -10.64 10.01 -11.90
CA TYR A 198 -10.83 9.68 -10.47
C TYR A 198 -9.70 10.18 -9.58
N PHE A 199 -8.60 10.65 -10.17
CA PHE A 199 -7.41 11.04 -9.39
C PHE A 199 -7.70 12.19 -8.42
N GLY A 200 -8.61 13.09 -8.77
CA GLY A 200 -9.04 14.22 -7.93
C GLY A 200 -9.57 13.81 -6.55
N PHE A 201 -10.08 12.58 -6.38
CA PHE A 201 -10.50 12.08 -5.07
C PHE A 201 -9.37 12.08 -4.03
N PHE A 202 -8.10 11.87 -4.45
CA PHE A 202 -6.96 11.82 -3.53
C PHE A 202 -6.64 13.17 -2.86
N SER A 203 -7.09 14.29 -3.42
CA SER A 203 -6.95 15.61 -2.83
C SER A 203 -7.99 15.94 -1.76
N THR A 204 -8.93 15.03 -1.49
CA THR A 204 -10.00 15.23 -0.50
C THR A 204 -9.43 15.42 0.91
N LYS A 205 -9.65 16.59 1.50
CA LYS A 205 -9.13 16.94 2.84
C LYS A 205 -9.94 16.33 3.97
N SER A 206 -11.25 16.14 3.78
CA SER A 206 -12.13 15.52 4.77
C SER A 206 -13.37 14.90 4.13
N PHE A 207 -13.98 13.95 4.82
CA PHE A 207 -15.18 13.22 4.43
C PHE A 207 -16.14 13.19 5.61
N ARG A 208 -17.45 13.30 5.34
CA ARG A 208 -18.49 13.19 6.36
C ARG A 208 -19.28 11.91 6.15
N TRP A 209 -19.37 11.09 7.18
CA TRP A 209 -20.12 9.83 7.19
C TRP A 209 -21.05 9.78 8.41
N ARG A 210 -22.35 9.64 8.20
CA ARG A 210 -23.37 9.58 9.27
C ARG A 210 -23.15 10.67 10.32
N GLY A 211 -23.04 11.92 9.89
CA GLY A 211 -22.85 13.08 10.76
C GLY A 211 -21.41 13.30 11.25
N LYS A 212 -20.55 12.27 11.25
CA LYS A 212 -19.18 12.36 11.73
C LYS A 212 -18.22 12.77 10.63
N ARG A 213 -17.34 13.76 10.91
CA ARG A 213 -16.31 14.23 9.99
C ARG A 213 -15.00 13.48 10.23
N PHE A 214 -14.37 13.00 9.16
CA PHE A 214 -13.06 12.33 9.14
C PHE A 214 -12.08 13.14 8.28
N GLY A 215 -10.96 13.58 8.89
CA GLY A 215 -9.90 14.28 8.17
C GLY A 215 -8.97 13.33 7.44
N ASN A 216 -8.36 13.81 6.35
CA ASN A 216 -7.31 13.05 5.67
C ASN A 216 -6.04 13.00 6.51
N HIS A 217 -5.41 11.82 6.56
CA HIS A 217 -4.15 11.61 7.27
C HIS A 217 -2.93 12.20 6.51
N ASN A 218 -3.06 12.51 5.23
CA ASN A 218 -2.03 13.18 4.44
C ASN A 218 -2.05 14.69 4.70
N LYS A 219 -1.22 15.16 5.62
CA LYS A 219 -1.14 16.58 5.99
C LYS A 219 -0.51 17.45 4.91
N LEU A 220 0.25 16.87 3.96
CA LEU A 220 0.83 17.60 2.84
C LEU A 220 -0.23 18.23 1.93
N LEU A 221 -1.44 17.67 1.86
CA LEU A 221 -2.58 18.28 1.13
C LEU A 221 -2.94 19.70 1.59
N SER A 222 -2.58 20.05 2.83
CA SER A 222 -2.81 21.40 3.37
C SER A 222 -1.53 22.21 3.56
N ASN A 223 -0.38 21.52 3.76
CA ASN A 223 0.85 22.11 4.27
C ASN A 223 1.97 22.18 3.21
N TYR A 224 1.74 21.65 1.99
CA TYR A 224 2.76 21.64 0.94
C TYR A 224 2.12 21.89 -0.42
N THR A 225 2.35 23.09 -0.95
CA THR A 225 1.74 23.60 -2.19
C THR A 225 1.98 22.67 -3.37
N GLY A 226 0.92 22.42 -4.13
CA GLY A 226 0.93 21.54 -5.29
C GLY A 226 0.67 20.06 -4.98
N THR A 227 0.46 19.70 -3.70
CA THR A 227 0.12 18.30 -3.32
C THR A 227 -1.32 17.99 -3.69
N ASP A 228 -1.54 16.88 -4.42
CA ASP A 228 -2.86 16.40 -4.85
C ASP A 228 -3.12 14.90 -4.53
N GLY A 229 -2.21 14.26 -3.83
CA GLY A 229 -2.34 12.85 -3.42
C GLY A 229 -1.20 12.35 -2.54
N ILE A 230 -1.14 11.07 -2.23
CA ILE A 230 -2.08 9.99 -2.47
C ILE A 230 -2.50 9.35 -1.13
N LYS A 231 -1.54 8.75 -0.37
CA LYS A 231 -1.89 7.93 0.79
C LYS A 231 -0.80 7.84 1.83
N THR A 232 -1.19 7.82 3.11
CA THR A 232 -0.34 7.47 4.25
C THR A 232 -0.56 6.03 4.70
N GLY A 233 0.42 5.47 5.39
CA GLY A 233 0.32 4.16 6.02
C GLY A 233 1.14 4.08 7.30
N TYR A 234 0.73 3.24 8.24
CA TYR A 234 1.47 2.93 9.46
C TYR A 234 1.12 1.52 9.95
N ILE A 235 2.12 0.77 10.27
CA ILE A 235 2.12 -0.36 11.22
C ILE A 235 3.48 -0.36 11.92
N ASP A 236 3.57 -0.96 13.10
CA ASP A 236 4.83 -0.98 13.88
C ASP A 236 6.00 -1.54 13.08
N ALA A 237 5.76 -2.58 12.27
CA ALA A 237 6.78 -3.20 11.44
C ALA A 237 7.30 -2.30 10.30
N SER A 238 6.53 -1.32 9.81
CA SER A 238 6.95 -0.43 8.72
C SER A 238 7.35 0.97 9.17
N GLY A 239 6.89 1.44 10.34
CA GLY A 239 6.90 2.85 10.68
C GLY A 239 5.90 3.66 9.83
N PHE A 240 6.05 4.98 9.80
CA PHE A 240 5.16 5.89 9.07
C PHE A 240 5.56 5.99 7.60
N ASN A 241 4.62 5.69 6.71
CA ASN A 241 4.81 5.65 5.25
C ASN A 241 3.97 6.74 4.56
N LEU A 242 4.40 7.15 3.36
CA LEU A 242 3.68 8.10 2.52
C LEU A 242 4.00 7.86 1.05
N VAL A 243 2.98 7.86 0.21
CA VAL A 243 3.07 8.14 -1.22
C VAL A 243 2.45 9.51 -1.44
N ALA A 244 3.21 10.43 -2.02
CA ALA A 244 2.76 11.79 -2.35
C ALA A 244 2.96 12.08 -3.83
N THR A 245 2.03 12.85 -4.40
CA THR A 245 2.15 13.47 -5.71
C THR A 245 2.07 14.98 -5.54
N VAL A 246 2.95 15.68 -6.24
CA VAL A 246 3.08 17.13 -6.13
C VAL A 246 3.37 17.71 -7.51
N GLU A 247 2.58 18.71 -7.91
CA GLU A 247 2.80 19.43 -9.16
C GLU A 247 3.16 20.89 -8.92
N ARG A 248 4.22 21.36 -9.58
CA ARG A 248 4.65 22.76 -9.57
C ARG A 248 5.19 23.16 -10.93
N ARG A 249 4.67 24.24 -11.48
CA ARG A 249 5.14 24.83 -12.76
C ARG A 249 5.15 23.79 -13.90
N GLY A 250 4.14 22.92 -13.95
CA GLY A 250 4.03 21.86 -14.97
C GLY A 250 4.96 20.65 -14.75
N VAL A 251 5.74 20.63 -13.67
CA VAL A 251 6.55 19.46 -13.26
C VAL A 251 5.79 18.70 -12.18
N ARG A 252 5.57 17.40 -12.40
CA ARG A 252 4.96 16.52 -11.40
C ARG A 252 5.98 15.54 -10.85
N LEU A 253 6.09 15.51 -9.54
CA LEU A 253 6.92 14.58 -8.81
C LEU A 253 6.08 13.58 -8.02
N ILE A 254 6.51 12.33 -8.02
CA ILE A 254 5.97 11.26 -7.19
C ILE A 254 7.03 10.89 -6.17
N GLY A 255 6.69 11.10 -4.89
CA GLY A 255 7.53 10.75 -3.76
C GLY A 255 6.97 9.57 -2.99
N VAL A 256 7.84 8.64 -2.59
CA VAL A 256 7.51 7.53 -1.67
C VAL A 256 8.51 7.53 -0.53
N VAL A 257 8.00 7.48 0.71
CA VAL A 257 8.82 7.36 1.93
C VAL A 257 8.25 6.24 2.79
N PHE A 258 9.12 5.33 3.22
CA PHE A 258 8.88 4.29 4.22
C PHE A 258 9.73 4.55 5.47
N GLY A 259 9.24 4.11 6.63
CA GLY A 259 10.05 4.01 7.84
C GLY A 259 10.22 5.29 8.65
N GLY A 260 9.35 6.29 8.47
CA GLY A 260 9.35 7.48 9.34
C GLY A 260 9.09 7.12 10.81
N ARG A 261 9.76 7.83 11.73
CA ARG A 261 9.57 7.66 13.18
C ARG A 261 8.22 8.17 13.67
N SER A 262 7.70 9.20 13.02
CA SER A 262 6.41 9.81 13.27
C SER A 262 5.83 10.36 11.97
N GLY A 263 4.53 10.70 11.96
CA GLY A 263 3.91 11.39 10.83
C GLY A 263 4.63 12.70 10.49
N ARG A 264 5.03 13.47 11.52
CA ARG A 264 5.76 14.76 11.36
C ARG A 264 7.12 14.57 10.69
N THR A 265 7.94 13.64 11.20
CA THR A 265 9.29 13.42 10.63
C THR A 265 9.24 12.82 9.23
N ARG A 266 8.24 11.96 8.91
CA ARG A 266 8.00 11.45 7.57
C ARG A 266 7.62 12.58 6.61
N ASP A 267 6.71 13.47 7.00
CA ASP A 267 6.26 14.61 6.18
C ASP A 267 7.41 15.59 5.93
N ALA A 268 8.17 15.94 6.97
CA ALA A 268 9.34 16.83 6.84
C ALA A 268 10.38 16.24 5.86
N HIS A 269 10.67 14.95 5.98
CA HIS A 269 11.61 14.28 5.06
C HIS A 269 11.06 14.20 3.63
N MET A 270 9.78 13.94 3.43
CA MET A 270 9.15 13.98 2.10
C MET A 270 9.29 15.37 1.48
N VAL A 271 9.02 16.45 2.23
CA VAL A 271 9.18 17.84 1.77
C VAL A 271 10.62 18.13 1.39
N GLU A 272 11.58 17.70 2.21
CA GLU A 272 13.02 17.87 1.96
C GLU A 272 13.43 17.26 0.62
N ILE A 273 13.12 15.97 0.40
CA ILE A 273 13.54 15.26 -0.83
C ILE A 273 12.80 15.78 -2.06
N LEU A 274 11.54 16.18 -1.93
CA LEU A 274 10.78 16.82 -3.02
C LEU A 274 11.38 18.19 -3.40
N ASN A 275 11.70 19.04 -2.40
CA ASN A 275 12.31 20.35 -2.67
C ASN A 275 13.68 20.20 -3.35
N LYS A 276 14.53 19.26 -2.90
CA LYS A 276 15.80 18.93 -3.56
C LYS A 276 15.59 18.42 -4.99
N SER A 277 14.54 17.65 -5.22
CA SER A 277 14.22 17.09 -6.54
C SER A 277 13.68 18.15 -7.50
N PHE A 278 12.80 19.06 -7.07
CA PHE A 278 12.33 20.17 -7.89
C PHE A 278 13.46 21.09 -8.38
N LYS A 279 14.54 21.27 -7.58
CA LYS A 279 15.72 22.02 -7.99
C LYS A 279 16.52 21.35 -9.12
N ARG A 280 16.35 20.04 -9.33
CA ARG A 280 17.08 19.24 -10.34
C ARG A 280 16.34 19.09 -11.65
N VAL A 281 15.08 19.54 -11.73
CA VAL A 281 14.25 19.45 -12.94
C VAL A 281 14.00 20.86 -13.47
N LYS A 282 14.43 21.11 -14.70
CA LYS A 282 14.15 22.34 -15.40
C LYS A 282 12.86 22.17 -16.22
N PRO A 283 11.91 23.11 -16.20
CA PRO A 283 10.67 23.01 -16.98
C PRO A 283 10.89 22.83 -18.49
N GLY A 284 12.01 23.34 -19.03
CA GLY A 284 12.40 23.18 -20.43
C GLY A 284 12.78 21.74 -20.82
N ASP A 285 13.39 20.99 -19.90
CA ASP A 285 13.80 19.58 -20.16
C ASP A 285 12.59 18.68 -20.44
N ILE A 286 11.44 18.98 -19.84
CA ILE A 286 10.20 18.22 -19.99
C ILE A 286 9.54 18.51 -21.34
N ARG A 287 9.50 19.78 -21.78
CA ARG A 287 8.94 20.15 -23.09
C ARG A 287 9.70 19.49 -24.24
N THR A 288 11.01 19.43 -24.15
CA THR A 288 11.87 18.79 -25.15
C THR A 288 11.61 17.26 -25.18
N GLN A 289 11.42 16.63 -24.04
CA GLN A 289 11.13 15.19 -23.96
C GLN A 289 9.72 14.84 -24.45
N ILE A 290 8.70 15.67 -24.16
CA ILE A 290 7.35 15.52 -24.70
C ILE A 290 7.37 15.68 -26.23
N ALA A 291 8.10 16.66 -26.76
CA ALA A 291 8.25 16.85 -28.20
C ALA A 291 8.98 15.65 -28.87
N ALA A 292 10.02 15.12 -28.24
CA ALA A 292 10.72 13.93 -28.71
C ALA A 292 9.82 12.69 -28.69
N SER A 293 9.05 12.47 -27.61
CA SER A 293 8.10 11.36 -27.49
C SER A 293 6.94 11.47 -28.48
N SER A 294 6.41 12.67 -28.74
CA SER A 294 5.36 12.91 -29.75
C SER A 294 5.88 12.68 -31.18
N ASN A 295 7.16 12.96 -31.45
CA ASN A 295 7.76 12.66 -32.73
C ASN A 295 7.94 11.14 -32.95
N VAL A 296 8.27 10.38 -31.91
CA VAL A 296 8.32 8.90 -31.96
C VAL A 296 6.92 8.31 -32.20
N VAL A 297 5.89 8.82 -31.54
CA VAL A 297 4.49 8.39 -31.77
C VAL A 297 4.00 8.75 -33.19
N ARG A 298 4.46 9.87 -33.75
CA ARG A 298 4.15 10.25 -35.14
C ARG A 298 4.87 9.38 -36.18
N ALA A 299 5.99 8.76 -35.82
CA ALA A 299 6.79 7.88 -36.69
C ALA A 299 6.32 6.41 -36.66
N LEU A 300 5.38 6.05 -35.80
CA LEU A 300 4.78 4.71 -35.83
C LEU A 300 3.89 4.57 -37.07
N PRO A 301 3.99 3.43 -37.82
CA PRO A 301 3.19 3.20 -38.99
C PRO A 301 1.69 3.23 -38.67
N LYS A 302 0.91 3.98 -39.45
CA LYS A 302 -0.54 4.16 -39.28
C LYS A 302 -1.38 2.89 -39.53
N THR A 303 -0.75 1.76 -39.73
CA THR A 303 -1.40 0.46 -39.95
C THR A 303 -1.17 -0.43 -38.76
N LEU A 304 -2.07 -0.35 -37.78
CA LEU A 304 -2.31 -1.44 -36.85
C LEU A 304 -2.90 -2.62 -37.66
N PRO A 305 -2.39 -3.86 -37.54
CA PRO A 305 -3.03 -5.01 -38.11
C PRO A 305 -4.46 -5.12 -37.58
N LYS A 306 -5.42 -5.16 -38.52
CA LYS A 306 -6.83 -5.41 -38.21
C LYS A 306 -6.98 -6.86 -37.70
N SER A 307 -7.09 -7.01 -36.40
CA SER A 307 -7.26 -8.27 -35.67
C SER A 307 -5.98 -8.88 -35.11
N LEU A 308 -5.79 -8.69 -33.80
CA LEU A 308 -5.10 -9.69 -32.98
C LEU A 308 -6.03 -10.91 -32.88
N PRO A 309 -5.54 -12.16 -33.04
CA PRO A 309 -6.36 -13.33 -32.85
C PRO A 309 -6.88 -13.33 -31.38
N VAL A 310 -8.19 -13.42 -31.25
CA VAL A 310 -8.87 -13.63 -29.97
C VAL A 310 -8.37 -14.97 -29.44
N PRO A 311 -7.78 -15.06 -28.25
CA PRO A 311 -7.42 -16.35 -27.68
C PRO A 311 -8.70 -17.21 -27.54
N PRO A 312 -8.64 -18.52 -27.78
CA PRO A 312 -9.80 -19.40 -27.66
C PRO A 312 -10.33 -19.33 -26.22
N PRO A 313 -11.65 -19.44 -26.01
CA PRO A 313 -12.23 -19.46 -24.66
C PRO A 313 -11.64 -20.61 -23.85
N SER A 314 -11.26 -20.33 -22.60
CA SER A 314 -10.78 -21.34 -21.66
C SER A 314 -11.83 -22.44 -21.47
N PRO A 315 -11.44 -23.73 -21.38
CA PRO A 315 -12.38 -24.85 -21.30
C PRO A 315 -13.23 -24.93 -20.02
N ASP A 316 -13.11 -23.99 -19.09
CA ASP A 316 -13.80 -23.99 -17.78
C ASP A 316 -15.07 -23.12 -17.71
N THR A 317 -15.66 -22.71 -18.83
CA THR A 317 -17.00 -22.13 -18.82
C THR A 317 -18.05 -23.21 -19.04
N LEU A 318 -18.33 -24.00 -18.00
CA LEU A 318 -19.57 -24.77 -17.94
C LEU A 318 -20.74 -23.78 -17.84
N PRO A 319 -21.83 -23.95 -18.62
CA PRO A 319 -23.00 -23.09 -18.52
C PRO A 319 -23.64 -23.24 -17.14
N VAL A 320 -23.79 -22.12 -16.45
CA VAL A 320 -24.58 -22.07 -15.21
C VAL A 320 -26.03 -22.37 -15.58
N ALA A 321 -26.54 -23.46 -15.07
CA ALA A 321 -27.93 -23.84 -15.21
C ALA A 321 -28.85 -22.72 -14.67
N PRO A 322 -29.95 -22.37 -15.37
CA PRO A 322 -30.89 -21.36 -14.91
C PRO A 322 -31.56 -21.82 -13.60
N PRO A 323 -31.87 -20.90 -12.68
CA PRO A 323 -32.53 -21.22 -11.43
C PRO A 323 -33.92 -21.82 -11.71
N PRO A 324 -34.39 -22.81 -10.87
CA PRO A 324 -35.67 -23.45 -11.06
C PRO A 324 -36.82 -22.44 -10.97
N ARG A 325 -37.72 -22.44 -11.95
CA ARG A 325 -38.96 -21.65 -11.94
C ARG A 325 -39.82 -22.10 -10.75
N ARG A 326 -40.17 -21.17 -9.89
CA ARG A 326 -41.25 -21.37 -8.87
C ARG A 326 -42.56 -21.53 -9.60
N THR A 327 -43.12 -22.72 -9.63
CA THR A 327 -44.54 -22.96 -9.90
C THR A 327 -45.33 -22.70 -8.62
N ARG A 328 -46.32 -21.83 -8.72
CA ARG A 328 -47.40 -21.72 -7.70
C ARG A 328 -48.26 -22.96 -7.75
N SER A 329 -48.45 -23.61 -6.63
CA SER A 329 -49.58 -24.41 -6.19
C SER A 329 -49.12 -25.55 -5.31
N GLY A 330 -49.44 -25.54 -4.05
CA GLY A 330 -50.41 -26.35 -3.37
C GLY A 330 -49.90 -27.72 -2.96
N SER A 331 -50.15 -27.94 -1.68
CA SER A 331 -50.26 -29.22 -0.95
C SER A 331 -48.99 -30.01 -0.58
N ILE A 332 -48.92 -30.15 0.72
CA ILE A 332 -48.08 -31.08 1.51
C ILE A 332 -48.61 -32.49 1.27
N ASP A 333 -47.70 -33.42 0.96
CA ASP A 333 -47.88 -34.83 1.27
C ASP A 333 -46.66 -35.41 1.95
N LEU A 334 -46.82 -35.79 3.21
CA LEU A 334 -45.96 -36.64 3.96
C LEU A 334 -46.17 -38.08 3.49
N ALA A 335 -45.10 -38.76 3.03
CA ALA A 335 -45.10 -40.22 2.98
C ALA A 335 -43.75 -40.74 3.52
N LEU A 336 -43.90 -41.47 4.63
CA LEU A 336 -42.99 -42.37 5.33
C LEU A 336 -42.51 -43.50 4.40
N ALA A 337 -41.25 -43.92 4.55
CA ALA A 337 -40.73 -45.31 4.55
C ALA A 337 -39.21 -45.15 4.51
N GLY A 338 -38.40 -45.68 5.36
CA GLY A 338 -38.36 -46.93 6.08
C GLY A 338 -36.96 -47.47 5.95
N GLU A 339 -36.29 -47.54 7.06
CA GLU A 339 -35.35 -48.54 7.60
C GLU A 339 -34.36 -49.31 6.69
N SER A 340 -33.19 -49.34 7.11
CA SER A 340 -32.24 -50.41 7.54
C SER A 340 -30.85 -50.12 6.96
N GLY A 341 -29.70 -50.33 7.60
CA GLY A 341 -29.31 -50.98 8.81
C GLY A 341 -27.81 -51.16 8.80
N TYR A 342 -27.19 -51.08 9.98
CA TYR A 342 -25.96 -51.79 10.41
C TYR A 342 -24.64 -51.61 9.58
N LEU A 343 -23.44 -51.50 10.10
CA LEU A 343 -22.74 -51.84 11.38
C LEU A 343 -21.35 -51.13 11.35
N GLU A 344 -20.91 -50.66 12.51
CA GLU A 344 -19.68 -50.95 13.28
C GLU A 344 -18.30 -50.88 12.62
N GLY A 345 -17.39 -50.23 13.38
CA GLY A 345 -15.98 -50.53 13.44
C GLY A 345 -15.08 -49.35 13.73
N ALA A 346 -14.89 -49.03 15.04
CA ALA A 346 -13.68 -48.37 15.53
C ALA A 346 -12.56 -49.42 15.72
N PRO A 347 -11.29 -49.10 15.97
CA PRO A 347 -10.85 -48.26 17.09
C PRO A 347 -10.18 -46.94 16.71
#